data_9486343a252a9dc59b7b6cdab3da2368
#
_entry.id   9486343a252a9dc59b7b6cdab3da2368
#
_cell.length_a   1.000
_cell.length_b   1.000
_cell.length_c   1.000
_cell.angle_alpha   90.00
_cell.angle_beta   90.00
_cell.angle_gamma   90.00
#
_symmetry.space_group_name_H-M   'P 1'
#
loop_
_entity.id
_entity.type
_entity.pdbx_description
1 polymer ?
#
loop_
_entity_poly.entity_id
_entity_poly.type
_entity_poly.pdbx_seq_one_letter_code
_entity_poly.pdbx_strand_id
1 'polypeptide(L)'
;MNRTSLFCFAILTSTTLAFADEPARPAPKPKPSEILEKTWPDHPEWVAMLVDILQGSQLGPGEGWFKKAVSQTRFTWDATRKELDKDGDGSISKAEFAGKAADFATLDRDRDGLLTAPDFDFSPHALTPSPGMMLFYAADRDGNGKVSREEFEGVFRALDSGGLGFLSQDDLRRAFSPSGPRPRPSSPSPAASGPSKWTLVKGLFRQEIGSLQPGPKLDEAAPDFALLTVDGKDALMLSKKVGPKPLVLIFGNFTCGPFRSQAGNIEKLHEHYKDRATFVMVYVREAHPTDGWAMESNNRVGVTLRQPRTYDERVEVARKCVKTLDFDFPVLVDSINDSVGARYSGMPGRFYLIDPEGKVAYKSGRGPFGFKPAELEQSLVLLLKQSEKPEPSKKP
;
A
#
# COMPACT_ATOMS: atom_id res chain seq x y z
N MET A 1 18.26 -8.76 -99.96
CA MET A 1 18.23 -10.17 -99.46
C MET A 1 17.25 -10.18 -98.28
N ASN A 2 16.24 -11.02 -98.48
CA ASN A 2 15.06 -11.25 -97.66
C ASN A 2 15.25 -11.53 -96.22
N ARG A 3 14.32 -11.05 -95.35
CA ARG A 3 13.61 -11.99 -94.45
C ARG A 3 12.32 -11.36 -93.92
N THR A 4 11.25 -11.99 -94.27
CA THR A 4 9.87 -11.83 -93.84
C THR A 4 9.72 -12.16 -92.35
N SER A 5 9.05 -11.34 -91.58
CA SER A 5 8.63 -11.64 -90.18
C SER A 5 7.12 -11.78 -90.14
N LEU A 6 6.65 -12.98 -89.75
CA LEU A 6 5.26 -13.34 -89.48
C LEU A 6 4.83 -12.72 -88.15
N PHE A 7 3.74 -11.95 -88.11
CA PHE A 7 3.04 -11.54 -86.93
C PHE A 7 1.99 -12.56 -86.51
N CYS A 8 2.16 -13.19 -85.36
CA CYS A 8 1.12 -14.01 -84.69
C CYS A 8 0.38 -13.09 -83.73
N PHE A 9 -0.88 -12.83 -83.97
CA PHE A 9 -1.78 -12.19 -83.00
C PHE A 9 -2.27 -13.25 -81.98
N ALA A 10 -1.88 -13.17 -80.79
CA ALA A 10 -2.46 -13.93 -79.65
C ALA A 10 -3.51 -13.06 -78.97
N ILE A 11 -4.77 -13.49 -79.09
CA ILE A 11 -5.90 -12.90 -78.34
C ILE A 11 -5.83 -13.41 -76.93
N LEU A 12 -5.46 -12.59 -75.97
CA LEU A 12 -5.60 -12.87 -74.59
C LEU A 12 -7.01 -12.47 -74.10
N THR A 13 -7.84 -13.49 -73.89
CA THR A 13 -9.13 -13.32 -73.18
C THR A 13 -8.80 -13.23 -71.66
N SER A 14 -8.88 -12.05 -71.08
CA SER A 14 -8.81 -11.85 -69.65
C SER A 14 -10.12 -12.29 -68.99
N THR A 15 -10.11 -13.46 -68.38
CA THR A 15 -11.13 -13.90 -67.41
C THR A 15 -10.83 -13.24 -66.06
N THR A 16 -11.57 -12.18 -65.74
CA THR A 16 -11.63 -11.61 -64.39
C THR A 16 -12.33 -12.63 -63.50
N LEU A 17 -11.54 -13.32 -62.67
CA LEU A 17 -12.04 -14.06 -61.53
C LEU A 17 -12.53 -13.01 -60.50
N ALA A 18 -13.85 -12.91 -60.36
CA ALA A 18 -14.46 -12.20 -59.25
C ALA A 18 -14.14 -13.00 -57.97
N PHE A 19 -13.23 -12.48 -57.14
CA PHE A 19 -13.10 -12.96 -55.75
C PHE A 19 -14.40 -12.61 -55.06
N ALA A 20 -15.17 -13.63 -54.67
CA ALA A 20 -16.28 -13.43 -53.75
C ALA A 20 -15.73 -12.86 -52.45
N ASP A 21 -16.22 -11.69 -52.04
CA ASP A 21 -15.90 -11.11 -50.72
C ASP A 21 -16.22 -12.15 -49.64
N GLU A 22 -15.19 -12.62 -48.96
CA GLU A 22 -15.35 -13.44 -47.78
C GLU A 22 -16.12 -12.61 -46.75
N PRO A 23 -17.21 -13.11 -46.14
CA PRO A 23 -17.99 -12.32 -45.20
C PRO A 23 -17.07 -11.89 -44.06
N ALA A 24 -16.99 -10.60 -43.81
CA ALA A 24 -16.17 -9.99 -42.78
C ALA A 24 -16.39 -10.74 -41.45
N ARG A 25 -15.32 -11.29 -40.86
CA ARG A 25 -15.41 -11.94 -39.54
C ARG A 25 -16.06 -10.98 -38.57
N PRO A 26 -17.08 -11.42 -37.82
CA PRO A 26 -17.69 -10.56 -36.82
C PRO A 26 -16.62 -10.05 -35.86
N ALA A 27 -16.64 -8.75 -35.55
CA ALA A 27 -15.70 -8.14 -34.62
C ALA A 27 -15.68 -8.92 -33.32
N PRO A 28 -14.50 -9.18 -32.73
CA PRO A 28 -14.40 -9.92 -31.48
C PRO A 28 -15.24 -9.20 -30.40
N LYS A 29 -16.02 -9.97 -29.64
CA LYS A 29 -16.78 -9.41 -28.53
C LYS A 29 -15.83 -8.73 -27.56
N PRO A 30 -16.14 -7.52 -27.07
CA PRO A 30 -15.29 -6.80 -26.14
C PRO A 30 -15.07 -7.65 -24.88
N LYS A 31 -13.85 -7.63 -24.35
CA LYS A 31 -13.53 -8.32 -23.09
C LYS A 31 -14.30 -7.67 -21.94
N PRO A 32 -14.67 -8.44 -20.90
CA PRO A 32 -15.34 -7.87 -19.74
C PRO A 32 -14.59 -6.68 -19.11
N SER A 33 -13.25 -6.69 -19.12
CA SER A 33 -12.40 -5.58 -18.67
C SER A 33 -12.62 -4.31 -19.48
N GLU A 34 -12.70 -4.41 -20.81
CA GLU A 34 -12.93 -3.27 -21.72
C GLU A 34 -14.33 -2.66 -21.51
N ILE A 35 -15.33 -3.50 -21.23
CA ILE A 35 -16.69 -3.04 -20.91
C ILE A 35 -16.68 -2.25 -19.58
N LEU A 36 -15.99 -2.78 -18.56
CA LEU A 36 -15.89 -2.15 -17.25
C LEU A 36 -15.19 -0.79 -17.33
N GLU A 37 -14.05 -0.73 -18.01
CA GLU A 37 -13.29 0.51 -18.22
C GLU A 37 -14.13 1.59 -18.94
N LYS A 38 -14.91 1.18 -19.94
CA LYS A 38 -15.81 2.09 -20.66
C LYS A 38 -17.00 2.55 -19.81
N THR A 39 -17.52 1.67 -18.94
CA THR A 39 -18.70 1.96 -18.12
C THR A 39 -18.37 2.86 -16.93
N TRP A 40 -17.15 2.74 -16.37
CA TRP A 40 -16.65 3.54 -15.26
C TRP A 40 -15.36 4.26 -15.63
N PRO A 41 -15.44 5.35 -16.41
CA PRO A 41 -14.25 6.09 -16.89
C PRO A 41 -13.41 6.70 -15.76
N ASP A 42 -14.03 7.02 -14.62
CA ASP A 42 -13.32 7.52 -13.42
C ASP A 42 -12.48 6.46 -12.70
N HIS A 43 -12.52 5.23 -13.17
CA HIS A 43 -11.72 4.10 -12.66
C HIS A 43 -11.62 4.03 -11.13
N PRO A 44 -12.75 3.91 -10.39
CA PRO A 44 -12.67 3.74 -8.95
C PRO A 44 -11.80 2.53 -8.60
N GLU A 45 -11.08 2.58 -7.46
CA GLU A 45 -10.12 1.54 -7.06
C GLU A 45 -10.66 0.10 -7.19
N TRP A 46 -11.92 -0.12 -6.84
CA TRP A 46 -12.54 -1.45 -6.93
C TRP A 46 -12.75 -1.92 -8.38
N VAL A 47 -12.99 -1.00 -9.31
CA VAL A 47 -13.11 -1.35 -10.76
C VAL A 47 -11.74 -1.76 -11.29
N ALA A 48 -10.69 -0.99 -10.97
CA ALA A 48 -9.33 -1.34 -11.36
C ALA A 48 -8.93 -2.72 -10.81
N MET A 49 -9.29 -3.02 -9.55
CA MET A 49 -9.06 -4.33 -8.92
C MET A 49 -9.83 -5.44 -9.64
N LEU A 50 -11.11 -5.22 -9.96
CA LEU A 50 -11.92 -6.20 -10.69
C LEU A 50 -11.36 -6.47 -12.10
N VAL A 51 -10.97 -5.42 -12.82
CA VAL A 51 -10.33 -5.54 -14.14
C VAL A 51 -9.08 -6.43 -14.05
N ASP A 52 -8.19 -6.12 -13.10
CA ASP A 52 -6.95 -6.90 -12.93
C ASP A 52 -7.25 -8.36 -12.55
N ILE A 53 -8.21 -8.62 -11.65
CA ILE A 53 -8.65 -9.99 -11.33
C ILE A 53 -9.16 -10.73 -12.57
N LEU A 54 -9.97 -10.08 -13.40
CA LEU A 54 -10.49 -10.68 -14.63
C LEU A 54 -9.38 -10.95 -15.64
N GLN A 55 -8.33 -10.15 -15.66
CA GLN A 55 -7.13 -10.34 -16.49
C GLN A 55 -6.15 -11.39 -15.94
N GLY A 56 -6.42 -11.96 -14.76
CA GLY A 56 -5.64 -13.05 -14.18
C GLY A 56 -4.73 -12.66 -13.03
N SER A 57 -4.84 -11.44 -12.50
CA SER A 57 -4.12 -11.01 -11.30
C SER A 57 -4.41 -11.91 -10.12
N GLN A 58 -3.37 -12.21 -9.36
CA GLN A 58 -3.43 -12.88 -8.06
C GLN A 58 -3.36 -11.89 -6.89
N LEU A 59 -3.46 -10.59 -7.17
CA LEU A 59 -3.29 -9.49 -6.22
C LEU A 59 -1.92 -9.51 -5.52
N GLY A 60 -0.90 -9.92 -6.27
CA GLY A 60 0.48 -9.93 -5.81
C GLY A 60 1.15 -8.55 -5.85
N PRO A 61 2.29 -8.38 -5.14
CA PRO A 61 3.06 -7.15 -5.18
C PRO A 61 3.57 -6.88 -6.62
N GLY A 62 3.34 -5.71 -7.13
CA GLY A 62 3.74 -5.34 -8.50
C GLY A 62 2.70 -5.61 -9.57
N GLU A 63 1.55 -6.14 -9.22
CA GLU A 63 0.42 -6.26 -10.14
C GLU A 63 -0.37 -4.95 -10.27
N GLY A 64 -1.08 -4.81 -11.38
CA GLY A 64 -1.55 -3.56 -11.95
C GLY A 64 -2.28 -2.60 -11.02
N TRP A 65 -3.31 -3.04 -10.30
CA TRP A 65 -4.13 -2.12 -9.52
C TRP A 65 -3.40 -1.50 -8.32
N PHE A 66 -2.44 -2.22 -7.70
CA PHE A 66 -1.61 -1.67 -6.64
C PHE A 66 -0.73 -0.52 -7.11
N LYS A 67 -0.35 -0.52 -8.39
CA LYS A 67 0.36 0.60 -9.02
C LYS A 67 -0.54 1.79 -9.27
N LYS A 68 -1.86 1.56 -9.40
CA LYS A 68 -2.87 2.61 -9.60
C LYS A 68 -3.41 3.17 -8.29
N ALA A 69 -3.44 2.37 -7.23
CA ALA A 69 -3.87 2.77 -5.89
C ALA A 69 -2.77 3.54 -5.15
N VAL A 70 -2.30 4.64 -5.75
CA VAL A 70 -1.25 5.49 -5.20
C VAL A 70 -1.76 6.37 -4.08
N SER A 71 -0.83 6.83 -3.25
CA SER A 71 -1.11 7.82 -2.21
C SER A 71 -1.50 9.16 -2.82
N GLN A 72 -2.27 9.92 -2.07
CA GLN A 72 -2.65 11.29 -2.37
C GLN A 72 -2.14 12.19 -1.25
N THR A 73 -1.46 13.28 -1.58
CA THR A 73 -0.93 14.24 -0.62
C THR A 73 -1.05 15.67 -1.14
N ARG A 74 -1.28 16.61 -0.24
CA ARG A 74 -1.14 18.05 -0.54
C ARG A 74 0.32 18.42 -0.80
N PHE A 75 1.25 17.62 -0.27
CA PHE A 75 2.68 17.90 -0.19
C PHE A 75 3.47 17.16 -1.27
N THR A 76 3.05 17.31 -2.53
CA THR A 76 3.86 16.82 -3.66
C THR A 76 5.15 17.63 -3.76
N TRP A 77 6.17 17.09 -4.43
CA TRP A 77 7.40 17.83 -4.69
C TRP A 77 7.11 19.21 -5.32
N ASP A 78 6.30 19.23 -6.37
CA ASP A 78 6.00 20.48 -7.08
C ASP A 78 5.31 21.52 -6.18
N ALA A 79 4.36 21.08 -5.32
CA ALA A 79 3.70 21.97 -4.38
C ALA A 79 4.66 22.49 -3.32
N THR A 80 5.48 21.60 -2.75
CA THR A 80 6.45 21.92 -1.69
C THR A 80 7.56 22.82 -2.22
N ARG A 81 8.10 22.52 -3.40
CA ARG A 81 9.11 23.32 -4.06
C ARG A 81 8.58 24.73 -4.33
N LYS A 82 7.41 24.86 -4.94
CA LYS A 82 6.79 26.15 -5.22
C LYS A 82 6.62 27.03 -3.98
N GLU A 83 6.41 26.42 -2.82
CA GLU A 83 6.24 27.13 -1.55
C GLU A 83 7.58 27.50 -0.92
N LEU A 84 8.57 26.60 -0.94
CA LEU A 84 9.78 26.69 -0.11
C LEU A 84 11.05 27.06 -0.87
N ASP A 85 11.20 26.70 -2.13
CA ASP A 85 12.32 27.10 -3.01
C ASP A 85 12.20 28.61 -3.31
N LYS A 86 13.00 29.43 -2.61
CA LYS A 86 12.89 30.90 -2.65
C LYS A 86 13.79 31.53 -3.70
N ASP A 87 14.92 30.92 -3.97
CA ASP A 87 15.89 31.41 -4.96
C ASP A 87 15.69 30.79 -6.34
N GLY A 88 14.85 29.73 -6.44
CA GLY A 88 14.48 29.12 -7.71
C GLY A 88 15.54 28.20 -8.28
N ASP A 89 16.47 27.71 -7.46
CA ASP A 89 17.57 26.84 -7.91
C ASP A 89 17.13 25.39 -8.16
N GLY A 90 15.89 25.02 -7.79
CA GLY A 90 15.29 23.70 -8.00
C GLY A 90 15.52 22.75 -6.86
N SER A 91 16.08 23.19 -5.74
CA SER A 91 16.22 22.46 -4.49
C SER A 91 15.65 23.28 -3.31
N ILE A 92 15.56 22.70 -2.13
CA ILE A 92 15.20 23.42 -0.90
C ILE A 92 16.29 23.20 0.10
N SER A 93 17.03 24.24 0.40
CA SER A 93 18.09 24.27 1.43
C SER A 93 17.50 24.31 2.85
N LYS A 94 18.34 24.01 3.85
CA LYS A 94 17.96 24.16 5.27
C LYS A 94 17.50 25.60 5.62
N ALA A 95 18.11 26.60 4.98
CA ALA A 95 17.75 28.00 5.17
C ALA A 95 16.35 28.32 4.63
N GLU A 96 16.00 27.79 3.47
CA GLU A 96 14.69 27.96 2.85
C GLU A 96 13.62 27.17 3.57
N PHE A 97 13.95 25.95 3.99
CA PHE A 97 13.03 25.15 4.79
C PHE A 97 12.64 25.90 6.07
N ALA A 98 13.57 26.59 6.73
CA ALA A 98 13.34 27.47 7.90
C ALA A 98 12.47 26.81 9.00
N GLY A 99 12.60 25.50 9.18
CA GLY A 99 11.90 24.68 10.18
C GLY A 99 12.89 24.01 11.14
N LYS A 100 12.40 23.03 11.90
CA LYS A 100 13.25 22.27 12.83
C LYS A 100 14.28 21.43 12.04
N ALA A 101 15.52 21.41 12.53
CA ALA A 101 16.59 20.63 11.90
C ALA A 101 16.25 19.12 11.83
N ALA A 102 15.55 18.58 12.84
CA ALA A 102 15.10 17.20 12.85
C ALA A 102 14.04 16.92 11.74
N ASP A 103 13.11 17.85 11.54
CA ASP A 103 12.09 17.76 10.51
C ASP A 103 12.73 17.79 9.11
N PHE A 104 13.71 18.68 8.89
CA PHE A 104 14.50 18.69 7.66
C PHE A 104 15.22 17.36 7.41
N ALA A 105 15.91 16.84 8.43
CA ALA A 105 16.63 15.59 8.34
C ALA A 105 15.73 14.36 8.07
N THR A 106 14.45 14.44 8.47
CA THR A 106 13.46 13.41 8.14
C THR A 106 13.05 13.47 6.67
N LEU A 107 12.99 14.67 6.10
CA LEU A 107 12.62 14.88 4.69
C LEU A 107 13.78 14.59 3.74
N ASP A 108 15.02 14.90 4.13
CA ASP A 108 16.28 14.68 3.40
C ASP A 108 16.64 13.17 3.47
N ARG A 109 16.05 12.37 2.58
CA ARG A 109 16.10 10.90 2.64
C ARG A 109 17.41 10.33 2.15
N ASP A 110 18.08 10.97 1.21
CA ASP A 110 19.39 10.57 0.70
C ASP A 110 20.55 11.21 1.48
N ARG A 111 20.23 12.18 2.37
CA ARG A 111 21.16 12.85 3.29
C ARG A 111 22.22 13.69 2.58
N ASP A 112 21.88 14.27 1.46
CA ASP A 112 22.78 15.15 0.72
C ASP A 112 22.77 16.61 1.23
N GLY A 113 21.84 16.93 2.12
CA GLY A 113 21.69 18.24 2.77
C GLY A 113 20.76 19.20 2.04
N LEU A 114 20.08 18.75 1.00
CA LEU A 114 19.07 19.46 0.21
C LEU A 114 17.78 18.62 0.16
N LEU A 115 16.64 19.26 -0.06
CA LEU A 115 15.43 18.53 -0.43
C LEU A 115 15.23 18.67 -1.93
N THR A 116 15.04 17.54 -2.58
CA THR A 116 14.92 17.42 -4.03
C THR A 116 13.80 16.45 -4.41
N ALA A 117 13.46 16.33 -5.69
CA ALA A 117 12.43 15.40 -6.15
C ALA A 117 12.63 13.94 -5.71
N PRO A 118 13.86 13.38 -5.69
CA PRO A 118 14.14 12.04 -5.15
C PRO A 118 13.69 11.82 -3.71
N ASP A 119 13.74 12.83 -2.84
CA ASP A 119 13.26 12.71 -1.46
C ASP A 119 11.76 12.51 -1.36
N PHE A 120 11.03 12.93 -2.38
CA PHE A 120 9.58 12.83 -2.48
C PHE A 120 9.10 11.63 -3.30
N ASP A 121 10.04 10.85 -3.87
CA ASP A 121 9.70 9.66 -4.65
C ASP A 121 9.63 8.41 -3.78
N PHE A 122 8.42 7.99 -3.43
CA PHE A 122 8.13 6.75 -2.72
C PHE A 122 7.74 5.60 -3.65
N SER A 123 7.94 5.73 -4.95
CA SER A 123 7.68 4.64 -5.88
C SER A 123 8.60 3.44 -5.59
N PRO A 124 8.12 2.21 -5.73
CA PRO A 124 8.96 1.05 -5.53
C PRO A 124 9.92 0.91 -6.72
N HIS A 125 11.20 1.22 -6.52
CA HIS A 125 12.24 1.05 -7.53
C HIS A 125 12.65 -0.41 -7.77
N ALA A 126 12.30 -1.34 -6.86
CA ALA A 126 12.58 -2.76 -7.01
C ALA A 126 11.49 -3.63 -6.37
N LEU A 127 11.07 -4.66 -7.09
CA LEU A 127 10.16 -5.71 -6.58
C LEU A 127 10.92 -6.75 -5.74
N THR A 128 12.24 -6.74 -5.78
CA THR A 128 13.08 -7.65 -5.01
C THR A 128 13.28 -7.08 -3.60
N PRO A 129 12.98 -7.84 -2.55
CA PRO A 129 13.24 -7.41 -1.19
C PRO A 129 14.72 -7.06 -1.01
N SER A 130 14.99 -5.91 -0.39
CA SER A 130 16.39 -5.55 -0.03
C SER A 130 16.94 -6.56 0.98
N PRO A 131 18.28 -6.71 1.09
CA PRO A 131 18.89 -7.56 2.11
C PRO A 131 18.39 -7.24 3.54
N GLY A 132 18.15 -5.96 3.84
CA GLY A 132 17.58 -5.53 5.12
C GLY A 132 16.15 -6.03 5.33
N MET A 133 15.31 -6.03 4.29
CA MET A 133 13.97 -6.61 4.35
C MET A 133 14.01 -8.12 4.56
N MET A 134 14.94 -8.81 3.88
CA MET A 134 15.12 -10.26 4.06
C MET A 134 15.57 -10.58 5.48
N LEU A 135 16.50 -9.80 6.03
CA LEU A 135 16.96 -9.93 7.41
C LEU A 135 15.79 -9.68 8.39
N PHE A 136 15.03 -8.62 8.19
CA PHE A 136 13.88 -8.29 9.02
C PHE A 136 12.87 -9.47 9.09
N TYR A 137 12.44 -9.99 7.95
CA TYR A 137 11.49 -11.12 7.93
C TYR A 137 12.06 -12.44 8.46
N ALA A 138 13.37 -12.60 8.42
CA ALA A 138 14.04 -13.77 9.03
C ALA A 138 14.15 -13.63 10.55
N ALA A 139 14.24 -12.40 11.05
CA ALA A 139 14.41 -12.09 12.46
C ALA A 139 13.08 -11.96 13.21
N ASP A 140 12.09 -11.28 12.65
CA ASP A 140 10.74 -11.09 13.21
C ASP A 140 9.97 -12.43 13.23
N ARG A 141 10.27 -13.26 14.23
CA ARG A 141 9.76 -14.63 14.34
C ARG A 141 8.32 -14.71 14.82
N ASP A 142 7.93 -13.81 15.70
CA ASP A 142 6.57 -13.73 16.25
C ASP A 142 5.62 -12.91 15.37
N GLY A 143 6.17 -12.23 14.32
CA GLY A 143 5.41 -11.46 13.36
C GLY A 143 4.78 -10.20 13.94
N ASN A 144 5.39 -9.64 15.01
CA ASN A 144 4.90 -8.44 15.68
C ASN A 144 5.35 -7.14 14.99
N GLY A 145 6.16 -7.22 13.92
CA GLY A 145 6.66 -6.08 13.16
C GLY A 145 7.82 -5.34 13.82
N LYS A 146 8.45 -5.94 14.81
CA LYS A 146 9.64 -5.46 15.51
C LYS A 146 10.70 -6.56 15.49
N VAL A 147 11.97 -6.19 15.59
CA VAL A 147 13.06 -7.14 15.80
C VAL A 147 13.71 -6.82 17.14
N SER A 148 13.45 -7.66 18.12
CA SER A 148 14.06 -7.55 19.45
C SER A 148 15.53 -7.95 19.41
N ARG A 149 16.28 -7.64 20.48
CA ARG A 149 17.66 -8.12 20.65
C ARG A 149 17.74 -9.64 20.62
N GLU A 150 16.83 -10.31 21.35
CA GLU A 150 16.79 -11.77 21.44
C GLU A 150 16.53 -12.42 20.09
N GLU A 151 15.64 -11.87 19.29
CA GLU A 151 15.37 -12.34 17.92
C GLU A 151 16.58 -12.13 17.02
N PHE A 152 17.24 -10.97 17.10
CA PHE A 152 18.46 -10.70 16.33
C PHE A 152 19.61 -11.63 16.74
N GLU A 153 19.80 -11.87 18.03
CA GLU A 153 20.75 -12.87 18.54
C GLU A 153 20.38 -14.30 18.08
N GLY A 154 19.08 -14.59 17.95
CA GLY A 154 18.59 -15.83 17.37
C GLY A 154 19.01 -16.02 15.91
N VAL A 155 18.95 -14.95 15.12
CA VAL A 155 19.46 -14.95 13.73
C VAL A 155 20.97 -15.14 13.72
N PHE A 156 21.70 -14.42 14.56
CA PHE A 156 23.15 -14.57 14.67
C PHE A 156 23.52 -16.04 14.95
N ARG A 157 22.92 -16.68 15.97
CA ARG A 157 23.16 -18.09 16.29
C ARG A 157 22.81 -19.04 15.14
N ALA A 158 21.74 -18.75 14.40
CA ALA A 158 21.33 -19.57 13.26
C ALA A 158 22.33 -19.50 12.09
N LEU A 159 22.99 -18.36 11.91
CA LEU A 159 23.98 -18.12 10.87
C LEU A 159 25.40 -18.60 11.29
N ASP A 160 25.73 -18.54 12.58
CA ASP A 160 26.97 -19.09 13.17
C ASP A 160 26.86 -20.60 13.34
N SER A 161 26.77 -21.31 12.23
CA SER A 161 26.63 -22.78 12.23
C SER A 161 27.82 -23.52 12.84
N GLY A 162 28.96 -22.85 12.91
CA GLY A 162 30.18 -23.39 13.53
C GLY A 162 30.33 -23.08 15.02
N GLY A 163 29.47 -22.25 15.59
CA GLY A 163 29.53 -21.83 17.00
C GLY A 163 30.79 -21.06 17.37
N LEU A 164 31.38 -20.34 16.38
CA LEU A 164 32.66 -19.64 16.54
C LEU A 164 32.51 -18.26 17.21
N GLY A 165 31.28 -17.77 17.41
CA GLY A 165 31.00 -16.48 18.03
C GLY A 165 31.18 -15.29 17.09
N PHE A 166 31.36 -15.53 15.80
CA PHE A 166 31.40 -14.50 14.76
C PHE A 166 30.82 -15.01 13.44
N LEU A 167 30.39 -14.08 12.59
CA LEU A 167 29.92 -14.35 11.23
C LEU A 167 30.96 -13.89 10.22
N SER A 168 31.32 -14.79 9.31
CA SER A 168 32.18 -14.45 8.17
C SER A 168 31.40 -13.77 7.05
N GLN A 169 32.10 -13.17 6.10
CA GLN A 169 31.49 -12.61 4.89
C GLN A 169 30.70 -13.69 4.12
N ASP A 170 31.18 -14.93 4.11
CA ASP A 170 30.53 -16.02 3.38
C ASP A 170 29.26 -16.51 4.08
N ASP A 171 29.18 -16.45 5.42
CA ASP A 171 27.96 -16.76 6.16
C ASP A 171 26.85 -15.74 5.80
N LEU A 172 27.17 -14.45 5.81
CA LEU A 172 26.23 -13.40 5.43
C LEU A 172 25.88 -13.49 3.94
N ARG A 173 26.85 -13.76 3.07
CA ARG A 173 26.58 -13.93 1.64
C ARG A 173 25.63 -15.11 1.40
N ARG A 174 25.85 -16.25 2.02
CA ARG A 174 24.96 -17.43 1.91
C ARG A 174 23.55 -17.13 2.40
N ALA A 175 23.44 -16.42 3.53
CA ALA A 175 22.15 -16.10 4.13
C ALA A 175 21.31 -15.16 3.27
N PHE A 176 21.93 -14.17 2.62
CA PHE A 176 21.25 -13.09 1.90
C PHE A 176 21.52 -13.08 0.39
N SER A 177 22.23 -14.08 -0.14
CA SER A 177 22.25 -14.30 -1.58
C SER A 177 20.88 -14.78 -2.06
N PRO A 178 20.38 -14.29 -3.19
CA PRO A 178 19.25 -14.96 -3.84
C PRO A 178 19.65 -16.42 -4.02
N SER A 179 18.88 -17.32 -3.42
CA SER A 179 19.08 -18.75 -3.64
C SER A 179 19.28 -19.00 -5.13
N GLY A 180 20.34 -19.75 -5.50
CA GLY A 180 20.67 -20.06 -6.90
C GLY A 180 19.44 -20.59 -7.67
N PRO A 181 19.55 -20.93 -8.95
CA PRO A 181 18.40 -21.20 -9.78
C PRO A 181 17.44 -22.13 -9.06
N ARG A 182 16.28 -21.56 -8.66
CA ARG A 182 15.22 -22.38 -8.04
C ARG A 182 14.99 -23.53 -9.00
N PRO A 183 15.09 -24.79 -8.57
CA PRO A 183 14.66 -25.88 -9.44
C PRO A 183 13.26 -25.48 -9.93
N ARG A 184 13.07 -25.38 -11.24
CA ARG A 184 11.72 -25.27 -11.76
C ARG A 184 10.95 -26.41 -11.17
N PRO A 185 9.88 -26.19 -10.40
CA PRO A 185 9.07 -27.28 -9.93
C PRO A 185 8.65 -28.08 -11.15
N SER A 186 9.05 -29.32 -11.20
CA SER A 186 8.73 -30.26 -12.29
C SER A 186 7.23 -30.60 -12.34
N SER A 187 6.46 -30.01 -11.47
CA SER A 187 4.98 -29.96 -11.49
C SER A 187 4.53 -28.76 -10.67
N PRO A 188 3.45 -28.05 -11.04
CA PRO A 188 2.88 -27.03 -10.20
C PRO A 188 2.43 -27.69 -8.89
N SER A 189 3.11 -27.38 -7.78
CA SER A 189 2.63 -27.79 -6.45
C SER A 189 1.24 -27.20 -6.26
N PRO A 190 0.23 -28.00 -5.87
CA PRO A 190 -1.11 -27.46 -5.59
C PRO A 190 -1.16 -26.34 -4.55
N ALA A 191 -0.10 -26.20 -3.74
CA ALA A 191 0.07 -25.16 -2.73
C ALA A 191 0.59 -23.81 -3.29
N ALA A 192 0.96 -23.73 -4.59
CA ALA A 192 1.47 -22.52 -5.23
C ALA A 192 0.42 -21.77 -6.06
N SER A 193 -0.81 -22.26 -6.14
CA SER A 193 -1.90 -21.53 -6.78
C SER A 193 -2.54 -20.59 -5.75
N GLY A 194 -2.36 -19.30 -5.92
CA GLY A 194 -3.12 -18.29 -5.20
C GLY A 194 -4.64 -18.51 -5.32
N PRO A 195 -5.46 -17.68 -4.70
CA PRO A 195 -6.92 -17.84 -4.72
C PRO A 195 -7.45 -17.86 -6.15
N SER A 196 -8.47 -18.67 -6.40
CA SER A 196 -9.09 -18.71 -7.72
C SER A 196 -9.67 -17.35 -8.10
N LYS A 197 -9.73 -17.04 -9.38
CA LYS A 197 -10.36 -15.83 -9.91
C LYS A 197 -11.75 -15.59 -9.28
N TRP A 198 -12.58 -16.61 -9.16
CA TRP A 198 -13.91 -16.50 -8.58
C TRP A 198 -13.90 -16.27 -7.08
N THR A 199 -12.90 -16.78 -6.37
CA THR A 199 -12.68 -16.47 -4.94
C THR A 199 -12.41 -14.98 -4.77
N LEU A 200 -11.53 -14.42 -5.59
CA LEU A 200 -11.20 -12.99 -5.57
C LEU A 200 -12.40 -12.11 -5.98
N VAL A 201 -13.14 -12.47 -7.03
CA VAL A 201 -14.36 -11.75 -7.44
C VAL A 201 -15.39 -11.74 -6.31
N LYS A 202 -15.67 -12.90 -5.70
CA LYS A 202 -16.59 -12.98 -4.56
C LYS A 202 -16.09 -12.18 -3.37
N GLY A 203 -14.78 -12.28 -3.05
CA GLY A 203 -14.16 -11.52 -1.98
C GLY A 203 -14.26 -10.01 -2.19
N LEU A 204 -14.10 -9.52 -3.43
CA LEU A 204 -14.25 -8.12 -3.76
C LEU A 204 -15.69 -7.62 -3.48
N PHE A 205 -16.71 -8.30 -4.03
CA PHE A 205 -18.11 -7.88 -3.84
C PHE A 205 -18.62 -8.07 -2.40
N ARG A 206 -18.02 -8.98 -1.64
CA ARG A 206 -18.27 -9.14 -0.20
C ARG A 206 -17.42 -8.18 0.65
N GLN A 207 -16.60 -7.35 0.01
CA GLN A 207 -15.67 -6.44 0.68
C GLN A 207 -14.67 -7.16 1.61
N GLU A 208 -14.36 -8.42 1.32
CA GLU A 208 -13.37 -9.23 2.07
C GLU A 208 -11.93 -8.92 1.66
N ILE A 209 -11.73 -8.31 0.50
CA ILE A 209 -10.42 -7.92 -0.03
C ILE A 209 -10.29 -6.41 -0.28
N GLY A 210 -11.28 -5.64 0.10
CA GLY A 210 -11.27 -4.18 0.00
C GLY A 210 -12.67 -3.58 -0.05
N SER A 211 -12.80 -2.32 0.30
CA SER A 211 -14.05 -1.58 0.21
C SER A 211 -14.41 -1.25 -1.24
N LEU A 212 -15.70 -1.22 -1.55
CA LEU A 212 -16.23 -0.69 -2.81
C LEU A 212 -16.33 0.85 -2.80
N GLN A 213 -16.15 1.48 -1.65
CA GLN A 213 -16.11 2.94 -1.53
C GLN A 213 -14.68 3.45 -1.70
N PRO A 214 -14.49 4.60 -2.34
CA PRO A 214 -13.15 5.16 -2.55
C PRO A 214 -12.53 5.73 -1.26
N GLY A 215 -13.34 6.06 -0.26
CA GLY A 215 -12.95 6.86 0.91
C GLY A 215 -12.82 8.35 0.58
N PRO A 216 -12.71 9.22 1.59
CA PRO A 216 -12.59 10.65 1.40
C PRO A 216 -11.34 11.00 0.58
N LYS A 217 -11.46 12.05 -0.25
CA LYS A 217 -10.38 12.61 -1.07
C LYS A 217 -9.62 13.69 -0.31
N LEU A 218 -8.52 14.15 -0.90
CA LEU A 218 -7.81 15.34 -0.37
C LEU A 218 -8.78 16.52 -0.29
N ASP A 219 -8.62 17.33 0.75
CA ASP A 219 -9.39 18.54 1.05
C ASP A 219 -10.87 18.30 1.39
N GLU A 220 -11.37 17.07 1.30
CA GLU A 220 -12.68 16.73 1.80
C GLU A 220 -12.66 16.61 3.33
N ALA A 221 -13.78 16.94 3.96
CA ALA A 221 -13.97 16.73 5.39
C ALA A 221 -13.89 15.22 5.71
N ALA A 222 -13.11 14.86 6.73
CA ALA A 222 -13.04 13.49 7.21
C ALA A 222 -14.41 13.08 7.78
N PRO A 223 -15.06 12.01 7.26
CA PRO A 223 -16.37 11.58 7.71
C PRO A 223 -16.38 11.24 9.20
N ASP A 224 -17.22 11.92 9.99
CA ASP A 224 -17.29 11.71 11.43
C ASP A 224 -17.80 10.31 11.80
N PHE A 225 -17.33 9.80 12.92
CA PHE A 225 -17.78 8.53 13.50
C PHE A 225 -17.57 8.53 15.03
N ALA A 226 -18.29 7.64 15.70
CA ALA A 226 -18.09 7.33 17.11
C ALA A 226 -17.92 5.82 17.28
N LEU A 227 -16.79 5.40 17.87
CA LEU A 227 -16.46 4.00 18.12
C LEU A 227 -15.94 3.82 19.55
N LEU A 228 -16.13 2.63 20.11
CA LEU A 228 -15.57 2.26 21.40
C LEU A 228 -14.09 1.90 21.25
N THR A 229 -13.32 2.25 22.28
CA THR A 229 -11.95 1.75 22.45
C THR A 229 -11.95 0.23 22.64
N VAL A 230 -10.84 -0.39 22.30
CA VAL A 230 -10.67 -1.86 22.40
C VAL A 230 -10.86 -2.39 23.82
N ASP A 231 -10.63 -1.58 24.84
CA ASP A 231 -10.91 -1.94 26.25
C ASP A 231 -12.38 -1.70 26.66
N GLY A 232 -13.15 -1.06 25.79
CA GLY A 232 -14.58 -0.78 26.00
C GLY A 232 -14.89 0.32 27.00
N LYS A 233 -13.88 1.05 27.52
CA LYS A 233 -14.09 2.05 28.56
C LYS A 233 -14.57 3.39 28.02
N ASP A 234 -14.10 3.77 26.85
CA ASP A 234 -14.35 5.09 26.28
C ASP A 234 -14.95 4.98 24.88
N ALA A 235 -15.84 5.91 24.55
CA ALA A 235 -16.29 6.16 23.18
C ALA A 235 -15.52 7.36 22.61
N LEU A 236 -14.82 7.14 21.50
CA LEU A 236 -14.12 8.19 20.81
C LEU A 236 -14.90 8.63 19.59
N MET A 237 -15.24 9.92 19.54
CA MET A 237 -15.82 10.56 18.37
C MET A 237 -14.72 11.32 17.63
N LEU A 238 -14.57 11.08 16.31
CA LEU A 238 -13.49 11.65 15.50
C LEU A 238 -13.49 13.20 15.58
N SER A 239 -14.65 13.83 15.40
CA SER A 239 -14.80 15.28 15.45
C SER A 239 -14.40 15.91 16.79
N LYS A 240 -14.39 15.15 17.89
CA LYS A 240 -13.89 15.59 19.20
C LYS A 240 -12.38 15.44 19.35
N LYS A 241 -11.73 14.73 18.45
CA LYS A 241 -10.26 14.54 18.40
C LYS A 241 -9.59 15.43 17.36
N VAL A 242 -10.35 15.91 16.36
CA VAL A 242 -9.91 16.99 15.48
C VAL A 242 -9.75 18.28 16.32
N GLY A 243 -8.62 18.92 16.19
CA GLY A 243 -8.28 20.10 16.99
C GLY A 243 -6.95 20.70 16.56
N PRO A 244 -6.24 21.40 17.45
CA PRO A 244 -5.04 22.15 17.08
C PRO A 244 -3.86 21.28 16.59
N LYS A 245 -3.91 19.98 16.88
CA LYS A 245 -2.91 19.01 16.39
C LYS A 245 -3.48 18.24 15.21
N PRO A 246 -2.66 17.98 14.17
CA PRO A 246 -3.03 17.01 13.12
C PRO A 246 -3.40 15.65 13.72
N LEU A 247 -4.29 14.92 13.06
CA LEU A 247 -4.70 13.59 13.47
C LEU A 247 -4.28 12.55 12.43
N VAL A 248 -3.50 11.57 12.87
CA VAL A 248 -3.12 10.37 12.12
C VAL A 248 -4.15 9.29 12.39
N LEU A 249 -4.96 8.96 11.38
CA LEU A 249 -5.98 7.92 11.44
C LEU A 249 -5.46 6.69 10.71
N ILE A 250 -5.39 5.56 11.41
CA ILE A 250 -4.81 4.30 10.95
C ILE A 250 -5.90 3.25 10.85
N PHE A 251 -5.99 2.57 9.72
CA PHE A 251 -6.83 1.39 9.56
C PHE A 251 -5.95 0.15 9.45
N GLY A 252 -6.32 -0.94 10.13
CA GLY A 252 -5.56 -2.17 10.09
C GLY A 252 -6.27 -3.33 10.75
N ASN A 253 -5.71 -4.53 10.61
CA ASN A 253 -6.21 -5.76 11.21
C ASN A 253 -5.06 -6.75 11.45
N PHE A 254 -5.30 -7.74 12.31
CA PHE A 254 -4.23 -8.61 12.78
C PHE A 254 -3.76 -9.64 11.76
N THR A 255 -4.62 -10.11 10.86
CA THR A 255 -4.23 -11.09 9.84
C THR A 255 -3.54 -10.49 8.61
N CYS A 256 -3.50 -9.16 8.48
CA CYS A 256 -2.76 -8.49 7.42
C CYS A 256 -1.26 -8.47 7.74
N GLY A 257 -0.48 -9.36 7.13
CA GLY A 257 0.97 -9.46 7.33
C GLY A 257 1.73 -8.15 7.08
N PRO A 258 1.50 -7.45 5.94
CA PRO A 258 2.11 -6.15 5.69
C PRO A 258 1.76 -5.08 6.73
N PHE A 259 0.56 -5.08 7.30
CA PHE A 259 0.23 -4.18 8.41
C PHE A 259 1.07 -4.51 9.66
N ARG A 260 1.13 -5.79 10.06
CA ARG A 260 1.96 -6.19 11.21
C ARG A 260 3.43 -5.84 11.02
N SER A 261 3.99 -6.08 9.84
CA SER A 261 5.40 -5.76 9.57
C SER A 261 5.74 -4.27 9.66
N GLN A 262 4.74 -3.40 9.63
CA GLN A 262 4.90 -1.96 9.82
C GLN A 262 4.65 -1.51 11.27
N ALA A 263 4.27 -2.41 12.18
CA ALA A 263 3.91 -2.02 13.55
C ALA A 263 5.04 -1.27 14.26
N GLY A 264 6.28 -1.74 14.14
CA GLY A 264 7.44 -1.06 14.72
C GLY A 264 7.69 0.34 14.12
N ASN A 265 7.42 0.53 12.83
CA ASN A 265 7.53 1.86 12.19
C ASN A 265 6.40 2.79 12.67
N ILE A 266 5.18 2.27 12.82
CA ILE A 266 4.04 3.03 13.35
C ILE A 266 4.30 3.47 14.78
N GLU A 267 4.83 2.57 15.62
CA GLU A 267 5.17 2.87 17.01
C GLU A 267 6.24 3.96 17.12
N LYS A 268 7.32 3.84 16.34
CA LYS A 268 8.35 4.88 16.27
C LYS A 268 7.79 6.23 15.80
N LEU A 269 6.90 6.21 14.84
CA LEU A 269 6.22 7.42 14.37
C LEU A 269 5.37 8.03 15.47
N HIS A 270 4.58 7.23 16.21
CA HIS A 270 3.82 7.69 17.36
C HIS A 270 4.72 8.28 18.42
N GLU A 271 5.74 7.57 18.90
CA GLU A 271 6.68 8.05 19.90
C GLU A 271 7.33 9.38 19.53
N HIS A 272 7.69 9.55 18.27
CA HIS A 272 8.34 10.76 17.78
C HIS A 272 7.39 11.96 17.72
N TYR A 273 6.11 11.73 17.39
CA TYR A 273 5.16 12.81 17.11
C TYR A 273 3.99 12.93 18.10
N LYS A 274 3.88 12.10 19.15
CA LYS A 274 2.74 12.09 20.09
C LYS A 274 2.46 13.44 20.75
N ASP A 275 3.47 14.28 20.91
CA ASP A 275 3.31 15.64 21.46
C ASP A 275 2.83 16.65 20.41
N ARG A 276 3.00 16.35 19.10
CA ARG A 276 2.70 17.25 17.98
C ARG A 276 1.49 16.78 17.15
N ALA A 277 1.13 15.50 17.21
CA ALA A 277 0.03 14.91 16.47
C ALA A 277 -0.77 13.94 17.32
N THR A 278 -2.05 13.77 17.03
CA THR A 278 -2.92 12.77 17.65
C THR A 278 -2.91 11.50 16.80
N PHE A 279 -2.77 10.33 17.42
CA PHE A 279 -2.82 9.05 16.74
C PHE A 279 -4.05 8.26 17.18
N VAL A 280 -4.77 7.68 16.21
CA VAL A 280 -5.94 6.84 16.45
C VAL A 280 -5.95 5.71 15.41
N MET A 281 -6.16 4.49 15.87
CA MET A 281 -6.37 3.35 14.97
C MET A 281 -7.82 2.89 15.01
N VAL A 282 -8.36 2.50 13.87
CA VAL A 282 -9.62 1.78 13.74
C VAL A 282 -9.32 0.35 13.30
N TYR A 283 -9.63 -0.60 14.16
CA TYR A 283 -9.53 -2.02 13.89
C TYR A 283 -10.70 -2.46 13.00
N VAL A 284 -10.38 -2.93 11.81
CA VAL A 284 -11.37 -3.38 10.82
C VAL A 284 -11.42 -4.91 10.73
N ARG A 285 -12.24 -5.45 9.83
CA ARG A 285 -12.34 -6.90 9.58
C ARG A 285 -11.01 -7.51 9.18
N GLU A 286 -10.88 -8.83 9.37
CA GLU A 286 -9.67 -9.57 9.03
C GLU A 286 -9.47 -9.72 7.52
N ALA A 287 -8.23 -9.49 7.06
CA ALA A 287 -7.87 -9.63 5.65
C ALA A 287 -7.65 -11.09 5.23
N HIS A 288 -7.06 -11.88 6.11
CA HIS A 288 -6.67 -13.26 5.83
C HIS A 288 -7.10 -14.22 6.94
N PRO A 289 -8.42 -14.30 7.24
CA PRO A 289 -8.94 -15.23 8.22
C PRO A 289 -8.83 -16.68 7.71
N THR A 290 -8.78 -17.63 8.62
CA THR A 290 -8.65 -19.07 8.29
C THR A 290 -9.86 -19.65 7.57
N ASP A 291 -11.03 -19.04 7.72
CA ASP A 291 -12.29 -19.37 7.04
C ASP A 291 -12.56 -18.52 5.81
N GLY A 292 -11.57 -17.76 5.34
CA GLY A 292 -11.59 -16.93 4.12
C GLY A 292 -10.34 -17.14 3.26
N TRP A 293 -9.73 -16.04 2.81
CA TRP A 293 -8.45 -16.08 2.09
C TRP A 293 -7.28 -16.18 3.07
N ALA A 294 -7.02 -17.38 3.57
CA ALA A 294 -5.92 -17.65 4.51
C ALA A 294 -4.54 -17.50 3.84
N MET A 295 -3.56 -17.05 4.63
CA MET A 295 -2.17 -16.90 4.20
C MET A 295 -1.26 -17.81 5.04
N GLU A 296 -0.43 -18.63 4.38
CA GLU A 296 0.53 -19.52 5.05
C GLU A 296 1.55 -18.76 5.93
N SER A 297 1.88 -17.52 5.56
CA SER A 297 2.74 -16.65 6.37
C SER A 297 2.16 -16.38 7.77
N ASN A 298 0.83 -16.34 7.91
CA ASN A 298 0.17 -16.17 9.20
C ASN A 298 0.32 -17.41 10.10
N ASN A 299 0.26 -18.61 9.51
CA ASN A 299 0.44 -19.85 10.24
C ASN A 299 1.83 -19.93 10.88
N ARG A 300 2.86 -19.47 10.14
CA ARG A 300 4.26 -19.48 10.61
C ARG A 300 4.50 -18.61 11.84
N VAL A 301 3.75 -17.51 11.98
CA VAL A 301 3.85 -16.59 13.12
C VAL A 301 2.71 -16.79 14.13
N GLY A 302 1.95 -17.88 14.03
CA GLY A 302 0.89 -18.22 14.99
C GLY A 302 -0.36 -17.34 14.94
N VAL A 303 -0.55 -16.58 13.85
CA VAL A 303 -1.74 -15.71 13.64
C VAL A 303 -2.80 -16.48 12.86
N THR A 304 -3.45 -17.42 13.54
CA THR A 304 -4.50 -18.29 12.98
C THR A 304 -5.84 -17.93 13.57
N LEU A 305 -6.58 -17.04 12.89
CA LEU A 305 -7.84 -16.47 13.37
C LEU A 305 -8.94 -16.69 12.34
N ARG A 306 -10.17 -16.94 12.82
CA ARG A 306 -11.37 -16.91 11.99
C ARG A 306 -11.86 -15.47 11.86
N GLN A 307 -12.68 -15.21 10.84
CA GLN A 307 -13.36 -13.94 10.72
C GLN A 307 -14.34 -13.77 11.91
N PRO A 308 -14.22 -12.70 12.71
CA PRO A 308 -15.22 -12.38 13.73
C PRO A 308 -16.60 -12.25 13.15
N ARG A 309 -17.60 -12.82 13.82
CA ARG A 309 -19.02 -12.79 13.43
C ARG A 309 -19.86 -11.90 14.32
N THR A 310 -19.34 -11.58 15.50
CA THR A 310 -19.97 -10.67 16.46
C THR A 310 -19.00 -9.53 16.80
N TYR A 311 -19.54 -8.45 17.35
CA TYR A 311 -18.72 -7.34 17.81
C TYR A 311 -17.75 -7.76 18.91
N ASP A 312 -18.21 -8.58 19.87
CA ASP A 312 -17.39 -9.07 20.98
C ASP A 312 -16.21 -9.93 20.50
N GLU A 313 -16.45 -10.82 19.53
CA GLU A 313 -15.38 -11.59 18.90
C GLU A 313 -14.34 -10.66 18.24
N ARG A 314 -14.79 -9.57 17.57
CA ARG A 314 -13.88 -8.59 16.97
C ARG A 314 -13.08 -7.85 18.03
N VAL A 315 -13.69 -7.47 19.14
CA VAL A 315 -13.01 -6.84 20.27
C VAL A 315 -11.93 -7.76 20.84
N GLU A 316 -12.21 -9.05 21.00
CA GLU A 316 -11.20 -10.02 21.49
C GLU A 316 -10.00 -10.14 20.55
N VAL A 317 -10.24 -10.23 19.24
CA VAL A 317 -9.16 -10.27 18.25
C VAL A 317 -8.38 -8.96 18.23
N ALA A 318 -9.06 -7.82 18.30
CA ALA A 318 -8.43 -6.51 18.39
C ALA A 318 -7.56 -6.35 19.65
N ARG A 319 -8.01 -6.85 20.82
CA ARG A 319 -7.19 -6.89 22.05
C ARG A 319 -5.93 -7.73 21.87
N LYS A 320 -6.05 -8.90 21.23
CA LYS A 320 -4.90 -9.74 20.91
C LYS A 320 -3.92 -9.01 19.99
N CYS A 321 -4.43 -8.31 18.96
CA CYS A 321 -3.63 -7.51 18.06
C CYS A 321 -2.85 -6.42 18.81
N VAL A 322 -3.55 -5.58 19.59
CA VAL A 322 -2.95 -4.49 20.37
C VAL A 322 -1.86 -5.03 21.31
N LYS A 323 -2.16 -6.12 22.02
CA LYS A 323 -1.18 -6.74 22.93
C LYS A 323 0.05 -7.28 22.19
N THR A 324 -0.13 -7.89 21.02
CA THR A 324 0.97 -8.49 20.27
C THR A 324 1.84 -7.43 19.59
N LEU A 325 1.20 -6.39 19.03
CA LEU A 325 1.90 -5.31 18.31
C LEU A 325 2.39 -4.22 19.26
N ASP A 326 1.90 -4.22 20.52
CA ASP A 326 2.32 -3.33 21.60
C ASP A 326 2.11 -1.85 21.22
N PHE A 327 0.90 -1.50 20.78
CA PHE A 327 0.53 -0.14 20.45
C PHE A 327 0.14 0.64 21.71
N ASP A 328 0.75 1.84 21.88
CA ASP A 328 0.55 2.75 22.99
C ASP A 328 -0.32 3.98 22.61
N PHE A 329 -1.24 3.83 21.68
CA PHE A 329 -2.22 4.85 21.28
C PHE A 329 -3.61 4.25 21.16
N PRO A 330 -4.68 5.06 21.18
CA PRO A 330 -6.05 4.58 21.16
C PRO A 330 -6.37 3.70 19.93
N VAL A 331 -6.84 2.49 20.18
CA VAL A 331 -7.35 1.57 19.16
C VAL A 331 -8.85 1.42 19.36
N LEU A 332 -9.61 1.75 18.34
CA LEU A 332 -11.06 1.68 18.28
C LEU A 332 -11.46 0.42 17.50
N VAL A 333 -12.61 -0.13 17.80
CA VAL A 333 -13.11 -1.32 17.11
C VAL A 333 -14.29 -0.93 16.23
N ASP A 334 -14.18 -1.16 14.92
CA ASP A 334 -15.27 -0.91 13.99
C ASP A 334 -16.43 -1.88 14.24
N SER A 335 -17.64 -1.45 13.91
CA SER A 335 -18.83 -2.27 13.94
C SER A 335 -18.69 -3.51 13.04
N ILE A 336 -19.42 -4.58 13.35
CA ILE A 336 -19.28 -5.85 12.63
C ILE A 336 -19.57 -5.75 11.13
N ASN A 337 -20.34 -4.76 10.71
CA ASN A 337 -20.63 -4.45 9.31
C ASN A 337 -19.60 -3.53 8.65
N ASP A 338 -18.48 -3.23 9.34
CA ASP A 338 -17.39 -2.39 8.85
C ASP A 338 -17.81 -0.99 8.37
N SER A 339 -18.74 -0.34 9.07
CA SER A 339 -19.35 0.92 8.63
C SER A 339 -18.33 2.06 8.48
N VAL A 340 -17.34 2.13 9.36
CA VAL A 340 -16.26 3.13 9.29
C VAL A 340 -15.18 2.69 8.29
N GLY A 341 -14.73 1.45 8.39
CA GLY A 341 -13.75 0.89 7.47
C GLY A 341 -14.18 0.96 6.01
N ALA A 342 -15.45 0.69 5.71
CA ALA A 342 -16.00 0.82 4.36
C ALA A 342 -15.97 2.28 3.89
N ARG A 343 -16.46 3.22 4.73
CA ARG A 343 -16.53 4.66 4.41
C ARG A 343 -15.17 5.28 4.13
N TYR A 344 -14.15 4.85 4.86
CA TYR A 344 -12.77 5.29 4.67
C TYR A 344 -11.97 4.45 3.67
N SER A 345 -12.56 3.41 3.08
CA SER A 345 -11.81 2.44 2.28
C SER A 345 -10.60 1.88 3.04
N GLY A 346 -10.77 1.64 4.35
CA GLY A 346 -9.70 1.32 5.29
C GLY A 346 -9.15 -0.10 5.19
N MET A 347 -9.91 -1.04 4.64
CA MET A 347 -9.53 -2.45 4.52
C MET A 347 -8.60 -2.68 3.31
N PRO A 348 -7.52 -3.46 3.40
CA PRO A 348 -6.98 -4.16 4.58
C PRO A 348 -6.10 -3.29 5.48
N GLY A 349 -5.71 -2.11 5.05
CA GLY A 349 -4.94 -1.12 5.79
C GLY A 349 -4.85 0.19 5.02
N ARG A 350 -4.92 1.32 5.72
CA ARG A 350 -4.80 2.65 5.13
C ARG A 350 -4.44 3.67 6.20
N PHE A 351 -3.68 4.69 5.79
CA PHE A 351 -3.44 5.90 6.58
C PHE A 351 -4.23 7.08 6.03
N TYR A 352 -4.68 7.93 6.94
CA TYR A 352 -5.11 9.29 6.66
C TYR A 352 -4.38 10.25 7.58
N LEU A 353 -4.01 11.40 7.07
CA LEU A 353 -3.61 12.56 7.85
C LEU A 353 -4.74 13.58 7.75
N ILE A 354 -5.31 13.96 8.88
CA ILE A 354 -6.39 14.93 9.00
C ILE A 354 -5.82 16.20 9.62
N ASP A 355 -6.05 17.33 8.97
CA ASP A 355 -5.57 18.62 9.41
C ASP A 355 -6.40 19.17 10.61
N PRO A 356 -5.97 20.28 11.26
CA PRO A 356 -6.70 20.90 12.35
C PRO A 356 -8.14 21.33 11.99
N GLU A 357 -8.43 21.55 10.73
CA GLU A 357 -9.75 21.92 10.21
C GLU A 357 -10.65 20.70 9.93
N GLY A 358 -10.13 19.49 10.16
CA GLY A 358 -10.86 18.24 9.95
C GLY A 358 -10.87 17.75 8.50
N LYS A 359 -10.00 18.27 7.63
CA LYS A 359 -9.89 17.88 6.24
C LYS A 359 -8.73 16.90 6.02
N VAL A 360 -8.88 16.06 5.00
CA VAL A 360 -7.85 15.09 4.61
C VAL A 360 -6.68 15.82 3.93
N ALA A 361 -5.51 15.81 4.56
CA ALA A 361 -4.25 16.34 4.01
C ALA A 361 -3.41 15.27 3.30
N TYR A 362 -3.55 14.01 3.72
CA TYR A 362 -2.90 12.86 3.11
C TYR A 362 -3.80 11.62 3.22
N LYS A 363 -3.75 10.80 2.20
CA LYS A 363 -4.41 9.51 2.11
C LYS A 363 -3.44 8.52 1.48
N SER A 364 -3.05 7.47 2.19
CA SER A 364 -2.17 6.46 1.62
C SER A 364 -2.84 5.68 0.48
N GLY A 365 -2.05 5.06 -0.36
CA GLY A 365 -2.53 3.99 -1.20
C GLY A 365 -3.17 2.88 -0.37
N ARG A 366 -4.01 2.06 -0.98
CA ARG A 366 -4.63 0.92 -0.30
C ARG A 366 -3.56 -0.12 0.05
N GLY A 367 -3.63 -0.62 1.29
CA GLY A 367 -2.81 -1.78 1.66
C GLY A 367 -3.09 -2.99 0.75
N PRO A 368 -2.19 -3.95 0.76
CA PRO A 368 -1.00 -4.01 1.62
C PRO A 368 0.17 -3.12 1.14
N PHE A 369 0.29 -2.83 -0.15
CA PHE A 369 1.50 -2.23 -0.73
C PHE A 369 1.48 -0.69 -0.76
N GLY A 370 0.31 -0.08 -0.64
CA GLY A 370 0.16 1.37 -0.49
C GLY A 370 0.29 1.88 0.95
N PHE A 371 0.50 0.99 1.91
CA PHE A 371 0.60 1.31 3.34
C PHE A 371 2.05 1.64 3.72
N LYS A 372 2.45 2.92 3.56
CA LYS A 372 3.83 3.39 3.69
C LYS A 372 3.96 4.42 4.81
N PRO A 373 4.45 4.06 6.02
CA PRO A 373 4.63 4.99 7.13
C PRO A 373 5.55 6.18 6.80
N ALA A 374 6.62 5.97 6.04
CA ALA A 374 7.55 7.05 5.69
C ALA A 374 6.92 8.15 4.81
N GLU A 375 5.99 7.79 3.92
CA GLU A 375 5.26 8.76 3.11
C GLU A 375 4.23 9.56 3.94
N LEU A 376 3.59 8.89 4.92
CA LEU A 376 2.76 9.55 5.92
C LEU A 376 3.60 10.52 6.75
N GLU A 377 4.78 10.11 7.22
CA GLU A 377 5.68 10.93 8.03
C GLU A 377 6.09 12.21 7.29
N GLN A 378 6.47 12.11 6.03
CA GLN A 378 6.79 13.27 5.20
C GLN A 378 5.62 14.25 5.15
N SER A 379 4.40 13.75 4.89
CA SER A 379 3.20 14.59 4.85
C SER A 379 2.88 15.21 6.21
N LEU A 380 3.10 14.48 7.31
CA LEU A 380 2.92 14.98 8.68
C LEU A 380 3.90 16.10 9.02
N VAL A 381 5.18 15.93 8.69
CA VAL A 381 6.22 16.94 8.92
C VAL A 381 5.89 18.24 8.19
N LEU A 382 5.47 18.14 6.93
CA LEU A 382 5.12 19.33 6.13
C LEU A 382 3.84 20.00 6.62
N LEU A 383 2.84 19.24 7.08
CA LEU A 383 1.63 19.79 7.69
C LEU A 383 1.95 20.51 9.02
N LEU A 384 2.79 19.91 9.86
CA LEU A 384 3.24 20.52 11.11
C LEU A 384 3.99 21.83 10.86
N LYS A 385 4.86 21.85 9.84
CA LYS A 385 5.56 23.06 9.43
C LYS A 385 4.60 24.18 8.98
N GLN A 386 3.55 23.85 8.24
CA GLN A 386 2.54 24.84 7.85
C GLN A 386 1.80 25.42 9.05
N SER A 387 1.52 24.60 10.06
CA SER A 387 0.83 25.03 11.29
C SER A 387 1.72 25.89 12.20
N GLU A 388 3.04 25.80 12.09
CA GLU A 388 4.01 26.61 12.86
C GLU A 388 4.27 27.99 12.23
N LYS A 389 3.71 28.31 11.03
CA LYS A 389 3.79 29.66 10.46
C LYS A 389 2.96 30.62 11.31
N PRO A 390 3.49 31.80 11.68
CA PRO A 390 2.68 32.82 12.33
C PRO A 390 1.52 33.20 11.41
N GLU A 391 0.31 33.29 11.96
CA GLU A 391 -0.83 33.84 11.22
C GLU A 391 -0.43 35.15 10.55
N PRO A 392 -0.76 35.39 9.28
CA PRO A 392 -0.52 36.69 8.66
C PRO A 392 -1.21 37.72 9.55
N SER A 393 -0.43 38.64 10.12
CA SER A 393 -0.95 39.71 10.96
C SER A 393 -2.13 40.33 10.21
N LYS A 394 -3.33 40.24 10.78
CA LYS A 394 -4.48 41.00 10.29
C LYS A 394 -4.01 42.47 10.33
N LYS A 395 -3.75 43.04 9.15
CA LYS A 395 -3.48 44.46 9.03
C LYS A 395 -4.69 45.21 9.60
N PRO A 396 -4.45 46.24 10.45
CA PRO A 396 -5.50 47.01 11.04
C PRO A 396 -6.39 47.70 10.01
#